data_34d8c73b57e9be4f595df3d5637816bd
#
_entry.id   34d8c73b57e9be4f595df3d5637816bd
#
_cell.length_a   1.000
_cell.length_b   1.000
_cell.length_c   1.000
_cell.angle_alpha   90.00
_cell.angle_beta   90.00
_cell.angle_gamma   90.00
#
_symmetry.space_group_name_H-M   'P 1'
#
loop_
_entity.id
_entity.type
_entity.pdbx_description
1 polymer ?
#
loop_
_entity_poly.entity_id
_entity_poly.type
_entity_poly.pdbx_seq_one_letter_code
_entity_poly.pdbx_strand_id
1 'polypeptide(L)'
;MDGQPASSSPNRDSRVRVLIIEDNALIALDLETQMEDLGCDVVGVAVTAAQAIDTARRTLPDLALVDLQLADGSRGQDAALVLRSELDVACIILSGSLHSVTEEERLAIRPLAMLSKPVHELGDVVSRYQKPHRQTKGL
;
A
#
# COMPACT_ATOMS: atom_id res chain seq x y z
N MET A 1 25.40 -15.05 20.85
CA MET A 1 25.23 -14.93 20.31
C MET A 1 24.80 -14.62 19.73
N ASP A 2 24.61 -14.53 19.93
CA ASP A 2 24.28 -14.14 19.29
C ASP A 2 23.50 -13.93 18.74
N GLY A 3 23.98 -14.35 18.64
CA GLY A 3 23.08 -14.02 17.69
C GLY A 3 21.75 -13.56 18.03
N GLN A 4 21.50 -13.48 18.94
CA GLN A 4 20.27 -13.06 19.25
C GLN A 4 19.79 -11.82 18.82
N PRO A 5 20.53 -11.01 18.60
CA PRO A 5 19.87 -9.80 18.23
C PRO A 5 19.02 -9.96 17.02
N ALA A 6 19.54 -10.62 16.06
CA ALA A 6 18.73 -10.82 14.88
C ALA A 6 17.56 -11.71 15.19
N SER A 7 17.71 -12.62 16.10
CA SER A 7 16.64 -13.53 16.41
C SER A 7 15.55 -12.88 17.22
N SER A 8 15.86 -11.85 17.99
CA SER A 8 14.87 -11.24 18.84
C SER A 8 14.07 -10.18 18.13
N SER A 9 14.59 -9.57 17.09
CA SER A 9 13.83 -8.56 16.37
C SER A 9 13.25 -9.15 15.10
N PRO A 10 12.10 -8.65 14.66
CA PRO A 10 11.53 -9.12 13.42
C PRO A 10 12.49 -8.87 12.28
N ASN A 11 12.60 -9.85 11.42
CA ASN A 11 13.35 -9.68 10.21
C ASN A 11 12.67 -8.62 9.36
N ARG A 12 13.44 -7.67 8.84
CA ARG A 12 12.86 -6.65 7.98
C ARG A 12 12.18 -7.24 6.77
N ASP A 13 12.72 -8.34 6.25
CA ASP A 13 12.14 -8.98 5.08
C ASP A 13 10.78 -9.60 5.37
N SER A 14 10.46 -9.85 6.62
CA SER A 14 9.17 -10.42 6.97
C SER A 14 8.09 -9.36 7.20
N ARG A 15 8.48 -8.09 7.34
CA ARG A 15 7.50 -7.03 7.52
C ARG A 15 6.88 -6.65 6.19
N VAL A 16 5.59 -6.35 6.22
CA VAL A 16 4.91 -5.83 5.04
C VAL A 16 5.32 -4.36 4.88
N ARG A 17 5.82 -4.03 3.71
CA ARG A 17 6.28 -2.68 3.38
C ARG A 17 5.17 -1.97 2.63
N VAL A 18 4.75 -0.83 3.13
CA VAL A 18 3.52 -0.16 2.69
C VAL A 18 3.83 1.22 2.15
N LEU A 19 3.29 1.53 0.98
CA LEU A 19 3.29 2.87 0.42
C LEU A 19 1.89 3.45 0.64
N ILE A 20 1.81 4.66 1.17
CA ILE A 20 0.55 5.35 1.38
C ILE A 20 0.41 6.42 0.30
N ILE A 21 -0.69 6.40 -0.43
CA ILE A 21 -0.98 7.36 -1.50
C ILE A 21 -2.20 8.15 -1.06
N GLU A 22 -1.97 9.33 -0.49
CA GLU A 22 -3.01 10.14 0.14
C GLU A 22 -2.55 11.58 0.21
N ASP A 23 -3.34 12.51 -0.30
CA ASP A 23 -2.95 13.92 -0.34
C ASP A 23 -3.32 14.69 0.92
N ASN A 24 -4.23 14.22 1.74
CA ASN A 24 -4.59 14.87 2.98
C ASN A 24 -3.61 14.44 4.08
N ALA A 25 -2.85 15.41 4.61
CA ALA A 25 -1.76 15.10 5.54
C ALA A 25 -2.26 14.44 6.82
N LEU A 26 -3.42 14.84 7.32
CA LEU A 26 -3.96 14.26 8.56
C LEU A 26 -4.42 12.84 8.34
N ILE A 27 -5.06 12.58 7.20
CA ILE A 27 -5.48 11.20 6.87
C ILE A 27 -4.25 10.34 6.66
N ALA A 28 -3.25 10.85 5.95
CA ALA A 28 -2.01 10.09 5.71
C ALA A 28 -1.33 9.73 7.03
N LEU A 29 -1.27 10.67 7.98
CA LEU A 29 -0.68 10.41 9.28
C LEU A 29 -1.46 9.35 10.04
N ASP A 30 -2.77 9.39 9.99
CA ASP A 30 -3.60 8.39 10.65
C ASP A 30 -3.38 7.01 10.04
N LEU A 31 -3.32 6.93 8.71
CA LEU A 31 -3.07 5.66 8.03
C LEU A 31 -1.68 5.13 8.37
N GLU A 32 -0.69 6.00 8.43
CA GLU A 32 0.67 5.61 8.79
C GLU A 32 0.69 5.02 10.19
N THR A 33 0.01 5.68 11.14
CA THR A 33 -0.07 5.20 12.50
C THR A 33 -0.75 3.83 12.56
N GLN A 34 -1.86 3.67 11.85
CA GLN A 34 -2.56 2.39 11.82
C GLN A 34 -1.66 1.27 11.28
N MET A 35 -0.95 1.55 10.20
CA MET A 35 -0.11 0.52 9.59
C MET A 35 1.08 0.18 10.48
N GLU A 36 1.68 1.17 11.14
CA GLU A 36 2.77 0.90 12.08
C GLU A 36 2.30 0.09 13.28
N ASP A 37 1.09 0.38 13.77
CA ASP A 37 0.51 -0.39 14.86
C ASP A 37 0.27 -1.84 14.47
N LEU A 38 0.07 -2.10 13.19
CA LEU A 38 -0.10 -3.45 12.67
C LEU A 38 1.23 -4.15 12.37
N GLY A 39 2.35 -3.49 12.65
CA GLY A 39 3.67 -4.09 12.44
C GLY A 39 4.22 -3.91 11.03
N CYS A 40 3.65 -3.01 10.25
CA CYS A 40 4.12 -2.76 8.89
C CYS A 40 5.17 -1.65 8.86
N ASP A 41 6.02 -1.70 7.84
CA ASP A 41 6.96 -0.61 7.55
C ASP A 41 6.33 0.32 6.53
N VAL A 42 6.11 1.57 6.90
CA VAL A 42 5.64 2.57 5.94
C VAL A 42 6.85 3.14 5.22
N VAL A 43 6.96 2.87 3.92
CA VAL A 43 8.15 3.21 3.14
C VAL A 43 8.03 4.54 2.43
N GLY A 44 6.86 5.14 2.44
CA GLY A 44 6.68 6.46 1.87
C GLY A 44 5.24 6.89 1.89
N VAL A 45 5.04 8.20 1.71
CA VAL A 45 3.72 8.80 1.53
C VAL A 45 3.80 9.65 0.27
N ALA A 46 2.91 9.38 -0.68
CA ALA A 46 2.86 10.11 -1.94
C ALA A 46 1.53 10.85 -2.02
N VAL A 47 1.56 12.05 -2.62
CA VAL A 47 0.37 12.89 -2.70
C VAL A 47 -0.17 13.04 -4.12
N THR A 48 0.56 12.53 -5.11
CA THR A 48 0.10 12.52 -6.51
C THR A 48 0.36 11.14 -7.10
N ALA A 49 -0.29 10.85 -8.23
CA ALA A 49 -0.06 9.59 -8.92
C ALA A 49 1.39 9.46 -9.38
N ALA A 50 1.98 10.54 -9.90
CA ALA A 50 3.36 10.52 -10.36
C ALA A 50 4.33 10.25 -9.23
N GLN A 51 4.14 10.89 -8.08
CA GLN A 51 4.96 10.62 -6.91
C GLN A 51 4.83 9.18 -6.44
N ALA A 52 3.60 8.66 -6.49
CA ALA A 52 3.35 7.30 -6.05
C ALA A 52 4.11 6.30 -6.90
N ILE A 53 4.06 6.47 -8.22
CA ILE A 53 4.74 5.58 -9.14
C ILE A 53 6.25 5.67 -8.95
N ASP A 54 6.78 6.88 -8.84
CA ASP A 54 8.21 7.08 -8.63
C ASP A 54 8.67 6.47 -7.31
N THR A 55 7.94 6.71 -6.24
CA THR A 55 8.29 6.16 -4.93
C THR A 55 8.20 4.63 -4.95
N ALA A 56 7.18 4.09 -5.60
CA ALA A 56 7.03 2.63 -5.68
C ALA A 56 8.20 2.00 -6.43
N ARG A 57 8.66 2.63 -7.50
CA ARG A 57 9.81 2.11 -8.25
C ARG A 57 11.08 2.11 -7.42
N ARG A 58 11.25 3.12 -6.57
CA ARG A 58 12.45 3.23 -5.73
C ARG A 58 12.41 2.35 -4.50
N THR A 59 11.24 2.15 -3.92
CA THR A 59 11.12 1.45 -2.63
C THR A 59 10.62 0.02 -2.76
N LEU A 60 9.95 -0.31 -3.86
CA LEU A 60 9.39 -1.65 -4.11
C LEU A 60 8.55 -2.13 -2.94
N PRO A 61 7.44 -1.46 -2.65
CA PRO A 61 6.59 -1.85 -1.53
C PRO A 61 5.87 -3.17 -1.83
N ASP A 62 5.38 -3.80 -0.79
CA ASP A 62 4.54 -4.99 -0.92
C ASP A 62 3.08 -4.60 -1.15
N LEU A 63 2.67 -3.50 -0.55
CA LEU A 63 1.27 -3.11 -0.46
C LEU A 63 1.17 -1.60 -0.59
N ALA A 64 0.11 -1.13 -1.23
CA ALA A 64 -0.17 0.31 -1.31
C ALA A 64 -1.58 0.58 -0.84
N LEU A 65 -1.73 1.64 -0.03
CA LEU A 65 -3.03 2.19 0.32
C LEU A 65 -3.27 3.34 -0.65
N VAL A 66 -4.37 3.32 -1.38
CA VAL A 66 -4.56 4.19 -2.52
C VAL A 66 -5.84 5.00 -2.38
N ASP A 67 -5.70 6.31 -2.15
CA ASP A 67 -6.81 7.25 -2.25
C ASP A 67 -7.06 7.54 -3.72
N LEU A 68 -8.32 7.68 -4.10
CA LEU A 68 -8.69 7.86 -5.50
C LEU A 68 -8.56 9.29 -5.99
N GLN A 69 -8.62 10.27 -5.09
CA GLN A 69 -8.55 11.68 -5.47
C GLN A 69 -7.30 12.31 -4.89
N LEU A 70 -6.39 12.73 -5.74
CA LEU A 70 -5.07 13.18 -5.33
C LEU A 70 -4.85 14.66 -5.63
N ALA A 71 -3.75 15.21 -5.08
CA ALA A 71 -3.52 16.64 -4.95
C ALA A 71 -3.53 17.41 -6.27
N ASP A 72 -2.99 16.85 -7.31
CA ASP A 72 -2.87 17.55 -8.60
C ASP A 72 -4.01 17.20 -9.54
N GLY A 73 -5.10 16.64 -9.02
CA GLY A 73 -6.19 16.16 -9.85
C GLY A 73 -5.93 14.80 -10.48
N SER A 74 -4.77 14.21 -10.23
CA SER A 74 -4.49 12.88 -10.75
C SER A 74 -5.36 11.85 -10.03
N ARG A 75 -5.52 10.70 -10.67
CA ARG A 75 -6.40 9.65 -10.18
C ARG A 75 -5.58 8.55 -9.53
N GLY A 76 -5.99 8.17 -8.32
CA GLY A 76 -5.34 7.06 -7.63
C GLY A 76 -5.42 5.76 -8.43
N GLN A 77 -6.51 5.57 -9.18
CA GLN A 77 -6.67 4.40 -10.03
C GLN A 77 -5.53 4.27 -11.02
N ASP A 78 -5.07 5.40 -11.58
CA ASP A 78 -3.99 5.36 -12.56
C ASP A 78 -2.69 4.88 -11.92
N ALA A 79 -2.39 5.36 -10.71
CA ALA A 79 -1.24 4.88 -9.98
C ALA A 79 -1.38 3.39 -9.65
N ALA A 80 -2.55 2.98 -9.17
CA ALA A 80 -2.76 1.59 -8.79
C ALA A 80 -2.60 0.64 -9.97
N LEU A 81 -3.05 1.05 -11.15
CA LEU A 81 -2.89 0.25 -12.36
C LEU A 81 -1.42 0.02 -12.68
N VAL A 82 -0.60 1.06 -12.60
CA VAL A 82 0.83 0.94 -12.87
C VAL A 82 1.51 0.08 -11.80
N LEU A 83 1.21 0.34 -10.54
CA LEU A 83 1.79 -0.43 -9.45
C LEU A 83 1.47 -1.92 -9.60
N ARG A 84 0.24 -2.23 -9.96
CA ARG A 84 -0.16 -3.63 -10.10
C ARG A 84 0.47 -4.28 -11.32
N SER A 85 0.40 -3.61 -12.48
CA SER A 85 0.82 -4.22 -13.74
C SER A 85 2.33 -4.28 -13.89
N GLU A 86 3.05 -3.27 -13.40
CA GLU A 86 4.50 -3.20 -13.60
C GLU A 86 5.30 -3.72 -12.41
N LEU A 87 4.78 -3.57 -11.19
CA LEU A 87 5.55 -3.86 -9.99
C LEU A 87 4.94 -4.96 -9.14
N ASP A 88 3.76 -5.43 -9.52
CA ASP A 88 3.02 -6.47 -8.79
C ASP A 88 2.78 -6.08 -7.33
N VAL A 89 2.48 -4.81 -7.10
CA VAL A 89 2.16 -4.30 -5.77
C VAL A 89 0.67 -4.49 -5.52
N ALA A 90 0.33 -5.12 -4.40
CA ALA A 90 -1.06 -5.28 -4.00
C ALA A 90 -1.62 -3.94 -3.53
N CYS A 91 -2.89 -3.66 -3.83
CA CYS A 91 -3.50 -2.38 -3.50
C CYS A 91 -4.74 -2.55 -2.63
N ILE A 92 -4.92 -1.65 -1.68
CA ILE A 92 -6.18 -1.45 -0.95
C ILE A 92 -6.66 -0.06 -1.34
N ILE A 93 -7.87 0.02 -1.89
CA ILE A 93 -8.44 1.29 -2.35
C ILE A 93 -9.26 1.90 -1.23
N LEU A 94 -9.01 3.18 -0.95
CA LEU A 94 -9.69 3.93 0.10
C LEU A 94 -10.35 5.15 -0.53
N SER A 95 -11.65 5.33 -0.31
CA SER A 95 -12.31 6.48 -0.92
C SER A 95 -13.64 6.77 -0.25
N GLY A 96 -14.06 8.03 -0.32
CA GLY A 96 -15.44 8.38 0.00
C GLY A 96 -16.39 8.04 -1.12
N SER A 97 -15.88 7.61 -2.27
CA SER A 97 -16.69 7.42 -3.47
C SER A 97 -16.19 6.19 -4.24
N LEU A 98 -16.42 5.00 -3.68
CA LEU A 98 -15.89 3.77 -4.27
C LEU A 98 -16.49 3.44 -5.63
N HIS A 99 -17.69 3.94 -5.91
CA HIS A 99 -18.32 3.69 -7.21
C HIS A 99 -17.61 4.40 -8.36
N SER A 100 -16.64 5.25 -8.08
CA SER A 100 -15.85 5.87 -9.14
C SER A 100 -14.84 4.92 -9.78
N VAL A 101 -14.66 3.74 -9.21
CA VAL A 101 -13.80 2.71 -9.81
C VAL A 101 -14.64 1.90 -10.79
N THR A 102 -14.22 1.87 -12.04
CA THR A 102 -14.95 1.08 -13.04
C THR A 102 -14.70 -0.41 -12.84
N GLU A 103 -15.56 -1.22 -13.42
CA GLU A 103 -15.37 -2.67 -13.35
C GLU A 103 -14.06 -3.07 -14.02
N GLU A 104 -13.73 -2.42 -15.14
CA GLU A 104 -12.49 -2.71 -15.84
C GLU A 104 -11.27 -2.39 -14.97
N GLU A 105 -11.30 -1.25 -14.29
CA GLU A 105 -10.23 -0.88 -13.37
C GLU A 105 -10.13 -1.87 -12.22
N ARG A 106 -11.26 -2.26 -11.65
CA ARG A 106 -11.27 -3.20 -10.54
C ARG A 106 -10.66 -4.53 -10.94
N LEU A 107 -11.00 -5.01 -12.13
CA LEU A 107 -10.46 -6.28 -12.62
C LEU A 107 -8.97 -6.20 -12.88
N ALA A 108 -8.49 -5.07 -13.37
CA ALA A 108 -7.07 -4.90 -13.66
C ALA A 108 -6.24 -4.70 -12.40
N ILE A 109 -6.75 -3.90 -11.45
CA ILE A 109 -6.04 -3.62 -10.20
C ILE A 109 -6.11 -4.81 -9.26
N ARG A 110 -7.23 -5.50 -9.22
CA ARG A 110 -7.48 -6.63 -8.32
C ARG A 110 -7.17 -6.23 -6.88
N PRO A 111 -7.85 -5.19 -6.36
CA PRO A 111 -7.55 -4.72 -5.00
C PRO A 111 -7.86 -5.79 -3.96
N LEU A 112 -7.09 -5.80 -2.90
CA LEU A 112 -7.36 -6.69 -1.77
C LEU A 112 -8.68 -6.31 -1.10
N ALA A 113 -8.98 -5.02 -1.07
CA ALA A 113 -10.22 -4.51 -0.54
C ALA A 113 -10.45 -3.11 -1.08
N MET A 114 -11.72 -2.68 -1.07
CA MET A 114 -12.12 -1.32 -1.37
C MET A 114 -12.89 -0.83 -0.17
N LEU A 115 -12.31 0.12 0.56
CA LEU A 115 -12.83 0.53 1.86
C LEU A 115 -13.30 1.98 1.80
N SER A 116 -14.47 2.23 2.40
CA SER A 116 -15.00 3.59 2.49
C SER A 116 -14.32 4.37 3.59
N LYS A 117 -14.08 5.65 3.36
CA LYS A 117 -13.59 6.55 4.39
C LYS A 117 -14.73 6.98 5.30
N PRO A 118 -14.48 7.13 6.59
CA PRO A 118 -13.23 6.91 7.31
C PRO A 118 -12.93 5.41 7.46
N VAL A 119 -11.64 5.07 7.44
CA VAL A 119 -11.23 3.68 7.32
C VAL A 119 -11.03 3.06 8.69
N HIS A 120 -11.67 1.92 8.93
CA HIS A 120 -11.60 1.23 10.21
C HIS A 120 -11.21 -0.24 10.08
N GLU A 121 -11.21 -0.78 8.86
CA GLU A 121 -11.08 -2.23 8.67
C GLU A 121 -9.70 -2.66 8.21
N LEU A 122 -8.70 -1.76 8.26
CA LEU A 122 -7.38 -2.09 7.75
C LEU A 122 -6.77 -3.31 8.44
N GLY A 123 -6.98 -3.44 9.74
CA GLY A 123 -6.44 -4.58 10.48
C GLY A 123 -6.90 -5.91 9.92
N ASP A 124 -8.19 -6.00 9.60
CA ASP A 124 -8.73 -7.25 9.05
C ASP A 124 -8.13 -7.58 7.70
N VAL A 125 -8.00 -6.58 6.82
CA VAL A 125 -7.48 -6.82 5.48
C VAL A 125 -6.00 -7.16 5.54
N VAL A 126 -5.22 -6.40 6.30
CA VAL A 126 -3.77 -6.60 6.38
C VAL A 126 -3.45 -7.94 7.04
N SER A 127 -4.23 -8.33 8.05
CA SER A 127 -3.97 -9.59 8.74
C SER A 127 -4.16 -10.81 7.83
N ARG A 128 -4.95 -10.68 6.78
CA ARG A 128 -5.16 -11.77 5.82
C ARG A 128 -4.21 -11.70 4.64
N TYR A 129 -3.46 -10.60 4.51
CA TYR A 129 -2.51 -10.46 3.41
C TYR A 129 -1.28 -11.30 3.68
N GLN A 130 -0.84 -12.05 2.68
CA GLN A 130 0.37 -12.86 2.78
C GLN A 130 1.39 -12.30 1.81
N LYS A 131 2.52 -11.89 2.38
CA LYS A 131 3.60 -11.32 1.59
C LYS A 131 4.16 -12.37 0.65
N PRO A 132 4.32 -12.05 -0.64
CA PRO A 132 4.89 -13.02 -1.59
C PRO A 132 6.32 -13.39 -1.22
N HIS A 133 6.73 -14.57 -1.67
CA HIS A 133 8.08 -15.07 -1.45
C HIS A 133 9.02 -14.42 -2.44
N ARG A 134 9.59 -13.30 -2.08
CA ARG A 134 10.38 -12.53 -3.03
C ARG A 134 11.77 -13.08 -3.27
N GLN A 135 12.31 -13.79 -2.29
CA GLN A 135 13.66 -14.33 -2.46
C GLN A 135 13.74 -15.32 -3.60
N THR A 136 12.64 -15.97 -3.95
CA THR A 136 12.67 -16.90 -5.07
C THR A 136 12.85 -16.19 -6.39
N LYS A 137 12.55 -14.94 -6.45
CA LYS A 137 12.67 -14.18 -7.69
C LYS A 137 14.08 -13.73 -7.94
N GLY A 138 14.88 -13.64 -6.93
CA GLY A 138 16.24 -13.17 -7.07
C GLY A 138 17.22 -14.23 -7.47
N LEU A 139 16.78 -15.44 -7.52
CA LEU A 139 17.68 -16.56 -7.77
C LEU A 139 17.80 -16.89 -9.24
#